data_2e4bab24dd48f1a78b7946937d335ad7
#
_entry.id   2e4bab24dd48f1a78b7946937d335ad7
#
_cell.length_a   1.000
_cell.length_b   1.000
_cell.length_c   1.000
_cell.angle_alpha   90.00
_cell.angle_beta   90.00
_cell.angle_gamma   90.00
#
_symmetry.space_group_name_H-M   'P 1'
#
loop_
_entity.id
_entity.type
_entity.pdbx_description
1 polymer ?
#
loop_
_entity_poly.entity_id
_entity_poly.type
_entity_poly.pdbx_seq_one_letter_code
_entity_poly.pdbx_strand_id
1 'polypeptide(L)'
;VIVSQLVRSPGVFYASSKDRTGKDLFTATMNPNRGAWLEYETDSSDVYYVRIDKNRKLPVTTFLRALGLGTDEQIRQYFGDSEPKINATLEKDITHSTEEALLECYRKLRPGEPPTVESSRSHINLLFFDPRRYDLARFGRFKMNNKLCLFRRIAGYKTAEDIIAPLTGELLAAKGERISHEKAVEIDNAGVSRVTVIVERKGQDPINVIVFSNGCVDAQSFFSFDVKECGINERASFAEIRKILDATSDPEEQKELLTKNHDKLISRTVTVDDIFASVNYLLGLDHGIGTTDEIDHLGNRRVRSV
;
A
#
# COMPACT_ATOMS: atom_id res chain seq x y z
N VAL A 1 11.49 -39.87 3.60
CA VAL A 1 10.18 -39.24 3.40
C VAL A 1 10.39 -37.73 3.35
N ILE A 2 10.07 -37.13 2.22
CA ILE A 2 10.13 -35.66 2.08
C ILE A 2 8.84 -35.10 2.66
N VAL A 3 8.95 -34.33 3.74
CA VAL A 3 7.79 -33.69 4.38
C VAL A 3 7.62 -32.29 3.82
N SER A 4 6.44 -32.01 3.28
CA SER A 4 6.05 -30.65 2.83
C SER A 4 5.90 -29.72 4.03
N GLN A 5 6.39 -28.48 3.91
CA GLN A 5 6.23 -27.44 4.93
C GLN A 5 5.09 -26.50 4.56
N LEU A 6 4.27 -26.14 5.54
CA LEU A 6 3.33 -25.03 5.43
C LEU A 6 4.07 -23.75 5.79
N VAL A 7 4.20 -22.84 4.82
CA VAL A 7 4.82 -21.53 5.00
C VAL A 7 3.79 -20.42 4.81
N ARG A 8 4.08 -19.22 5.35
CA ARG A 8 3.22 -18.06 5.13
C ARG A 8 3.15 -17.72 3.65
N SER A 9 1.95 -17.47 3.12
CA SER A 9 1.77 -17.01 1.74
C SER A 9 2.39 -15.63 1.56
N PRO A 10 2.93 -15.29 0.38
CA PRO A 10 3.33 -13.91 0.09
C PRO A 10 2.12 -12.98 0.07
N GLY A 11 2.36 -11.72 0.43
CA GLY A 11 1.34 -10.67 0.51
C GLY A 11 1.55 -9.77 1.72
N VAL A 12 0.52 -8.99 2.06
CA VAL A 12 0.49 -8.13 3.26
C VAL A 12 -0.54 -8.64 4.24
N PHE A 13 -0.16 -8.74 5.51
CA PHE A 13 -1.00 -9.28 6.59
C PHE A 13 -0.98 -8.33 7.77
N TYR A 14 -2.14 -8.11 8.36
CA TYR A 14 -2.36 -7.23 9.50
C TYR A 14 -2.80 -8.04 10.72
N ALA A 15 -2.20 -7.75 11.85
CA ALA A 15 -2.54 -8.36 13.13
C ALA A 15 -2.75 -7.29 14.20
N SER A 16 -3.50 -7.64 15.23
CA SER A 16 -3.65 -6.82 16.43
C SER A 16 -3.15 -7.57 17.65
N SER A 17 -2.57 -6.83 18.58
CA SER A 17 -2.19 -7.31 19.91
C SER A 17 -2.60 -6.28 20.95
N LYS A 18 -2.75 -6.71 22.20
CA LYS A 18 -3.01 -5.78 23.31
C LYS A 18 -1.73 -5.52 24.07
N ASP A 19 -1.50 -4.25 24.40
CA ASP A 19 -0.43 -3.88 25.30
C ASP A 19 -0.81 -4.22 26.78
N ARG A 20 0.09 -3.91 27.70
CA ARG A 20 -0.13 -4.13 29.14
C ARG A 20 -1.31 -3.32 29.72
N THR A 21 -1.73 -2.26 29.05
CA THR A 21 -2.83 -1.38 29.44
C THR A 21 -4.16 -1.78 28.79
N GLY A 22 -4.16 -2.79 27.91
CA GLY A 22 -5.33 -3.26 27.17
C GLY A 22 -5.60 -2.48 25.87
N LYS A 23 -4.71 -1.57 25.47
CA LYS A 23 -4.79 -0.83 24.21
C LYS A 23 -4.46 -1.73 23.04
N ASP A 24 -5.25 -1.64 21.98
CA ASP A 24 -4.98 -2.36 20.74
C ASP A 24 -3.79 -1.74 19.99
N LEU A 25 -2.80 -2.56 19.70
CA LEU A 25 -1.64 -2.22 18.88
C LEU A 25 -1.70 -3.02 17.60
N PHE A 26 -1.64 -2.35 16.47
CA PHE A 26 -1.68 -2.98 15.17
C PHE A 26 -0.27 -3.16 14.60
N THR A 27 -0.08 -4.28 13.94
CA THR A 27 1.15 -4.64 13.26
C THR A 27 0.83 -5.08 11.83
N ALA A 28 1.78 -4.93 10.95
CA ALA A 28 1.64 -5.43 9.60
C ALA A 28 2.93 -6.12 9.15
N THR A 29 2.80 -7.16 8.33
CA THR A 29 3.93 -7.86 7.74
C THR A 29 3.69 -7.96 6.24
N MET A 30 4.60 -7.41 5.46
CA MET A 30 4.64 -7.56 4.01
C MET A 30 5.77 -8.54 3.67
N ASN A 31 5.41 -9.73 3.22
CA ASN A 31 6.36 -10.77 2.88
C ASN A 31 6.25 -11.16 1.40
N PRO A 32 7.38 -11.17 0.69
CA PRO A 32 7.44 -11.66 -0.68
C PRO A 32 7.54 -13.19 -0.74
N ASN A 33 7.42 -13.73 -1.95
CA ASN A 33 7.83 -15.10 -2.23
C ASN A 33 9.36 -15.28 -2.15
N ARG A 34 10.08 -14.25 -2.61
CA ARG A 34 11.54 -14.12 -2.52
C ARG A 34 11.89 -12.65 -2.32
N GLY A 35 12.73 -12.33 -1.32
CA GLY A 35 13.18 -10.97 -1.05
C GLY A 35 13.07 -10.57 0.40
N ALA A 36 13.34 -9.30 0.69
CA ALA A 36 13.32 -8.71 2.01
C ALA A 36 11.89 -8.55 2.55
N TRP A 37 11.72 -8.80 3.84
CA TRP A 37 10.45 -8.59 4.55
C TRP A 37 10.37 -7.16 5.05
N LEU A 38 9.15 -6.61 5.03
CA LEU A 38 8.81 -5.37 5.71
C LEU A 38 7.85 -5.69 6.86
N GLU A 39 8.20 -5.25 8.06
CA GLU A 39 7.36 -5.40 9.25
C GLU A 39 7.08 -4.01 9.82
N TYR A 40 5.82 -3.70 10.06
CA TYR A 40 5.38 -2.48 10.70
C TYR A 40 4.92 -2.80 12.13
N GLU A 41 5.41 -2.03 13.08
CA GLU A 41 5.09 -2.18 14.50
C GLU A 41 4.60 -0.84 15.05
N THR A 42 3.56 -0.88 15.89
CA THR A 42 3.14 0.27 16.70
C THR A 42 3.61 0.05 18.13
N ASP A 43 4.21 1.06 18.73
CA ASP A 43 4.56 1.01 20.15
C ASP A 43 3.48 1.64 21.03
N SER A 44 3.65 1.52 22.37
CA SER A 44 2.71 2.07 23.35
C SER A 44 2.62 3.61 23.35
N SER A 45 3.59 4.29 22.75
CA SER A 45 3.63 5.75 22.58
C SER A 45 3.05 6.24 21.26
N ASP A 46 2.32 5.39 20.53
CA ASP A 46 1.70 5.69 19.25
C ASP A 46 2.67 6.01 18.10
N VAL A 47 3.90 5.54 18.23
CA VAL A 47 4.92 5.69 17.18
C VAL A 47 4.92 4.46 16.28
N TYR A 48 4.87 4.69 14.97
CA TYR A 48 5.01 3.64 13.98
C TYR A 48 6.47 3.42 13.63
N TYR A 49 6.88 2.18 13.69
CA TYR A 49 8.21 1.73 13.29
C TYR A 49 8.12 0.78 12.10
N VAL A 50 9.15 0.81 11.26
CA VAL A 50 9.37 -0.17 10.22
C VAL A 50 10.65 -0.94 10.51
N ARG A 51 10.60 -2.24 10.25
CA ARG A 51 11.76 -3.14 10.30
C ARG A 51 11.93 -3.78 8.94
N ILE A 52 13.12 -3.67 8.39
CA ILE A 52 13.47 -4.25 7.11
C ILE A 52 14.32 -5.49 7.37
N ASP A 53 13.81 -6.65 6.97
CA ASP A 53 14.53 -7.94 7.01
C ASP A 53 15.18 -8.27 8.36
N LYS A 54 14.41 -8.10 9.46
CA LYS A 54 14.82 -8.32 10.86
C LYS A 54 15.92 -7.38 11.38
N ASN A 55 16.30 -6.36 10.64
CA ASN A 55 17.22 -5.33 11.09
C ASN A 55 16.62 -4.45 12.19
N ARG A 56 17.40 -3.50 12.71
CA ARG A 56 16.95 -2.55 13.72
C ARG A 56 15.79 -1.73 13.18
N LYS A 57 14.77 -1.53 14.03
CA LYS A 57 13.61 -0.70 13.68
C LYS A 57 14.01 0.78 13.52
N LEU A 58 13.32 1.46 12.63
CA LEU A 58 13.41 2.90 12.39
C LEU A 58 11.99 3.48 12.30
N PRO A 59 11.81 4.79 12.57
CA PRO A 59 10.51 5.43 12.39
C PRO A 59 10.00 5.22 10.95
N VAL A 60 8.71 4.93 10.78
CA VAL A 60 8.15 4.70 9.44
C VAL A 60 8.30 5.94 8.56
N THR A 61 8.24 7.13 9.14
CA THR A 61 8.41 8.42 8.44
C THR A 61 9.78 8.55 7.80
N THR A 62 10.85 8.07 8.44
CA THR A 62 12.19 8.00 7.85
C THR A 62 12.20 7.16 6.58
N PHE A 63 11.51 6.02 6.59
CA PHE A 63 11.40 5.17 5.42
C PHE A 63 10.56 5.81 4.31
N LEU A 64 9.44 6.45 4.66
CA LEU A 64 8.60 7.19 3.72
C LEU A 64 9.36 8.36 3.06
N ARG A 65 10.20 9.08 3.81
CA ARG A 65 11.09 10.11 3.25
C ARG A 65 12.09 9.54 2.27
N ALA A 66 12.71 8.43 2.61
CA ALA A 66 13.65 7.74 1.73
C ALA A 66 13.01 7.29 0.41
N LEU A 67 11.70 7.04 0.40
CA LEU A 67 10.92 6.66 -0.78
C LEU A 67 10.35 7.85 -1.58
N GLY A 68 10.53 9.10 -1.12
CA GLY A 68 10.18 10.28 -1.90
C GLY A 68 9.39 11.38 -1.18
N LEU A 69 8.81 11.11 0.01
CA LEU A 69 8.13 12.12 0.81
C LEU A 69 9.14 12.85 1.71
N GLY A 70 9.91 13.78 1.14
CA GLY A 70 11.09 14.37 1.75
C GLY A 70 10.82 15.27 2.96
N THR A 71 9.70 15.99 3.00
CA THR A 71 9.37 16.94 4.07
C THR A 71 8.24 16.46 4.97
N ASP A 72 8.14 17.01 6.18
CA ASP A 72 7.05 16.76 7.12
C ASP A 72 5.69 17.11 6.53
N GLU A 73 5.64 18.24 5.81
CA GLU A 73 4.43 18.73 5.14
C GLU A 73 3.95 17.74 4.07
N GLN A 74 4.86 17.19 3.28
CA GLN A 74 4.51 16.17 2.27
C GLN A 74 3.94 14.92 2.91
N ILE A 75 4.53 14.45 4.01
CA ILE A 75 4.02 13.29 4.75
C ILE A 75 2.63 13.57 5.33
N ARG A 76 2.43 14.74 5.97
CA ARG A 76 1.14 15.15 6.51
C ARG A 76 0.07 15.29 5.43
N GLN A 77 0.38 15.94 4.32
CA GLN A 77 -0.55 16.07 3.18
C GLN A 77 -0.93 14.71 2.60
N TYR A 78 0.02 13.77 2.59
CA TYR A 78 -0.21 12.44 2.01
C TYR A 78 -1.05 11.54 2.92
N PHE A 79 -0.80 11.53 4.23
CA PHE A 79 -1.45 10.64 5.20
C PHE A 79 -2.54 11.30 6.04
N GLY A 80 -2.57 12.61 6.13
CA GLY A 80 -3.52 13.44 6.91
C GLY A 80 -2.82 14.32 7.93
N ASP A 81 -3.15 15.62 7.92
CA ASP A 81 -2.54 16.61 8.82
C ASP A 81 -2.85 16.37 10.30
N SER A 82 -4.04 15.84 10.58
CA SER A 82 -4.53 15.59 11.93
C SER A 82 -4.30 14.16 12.42
N GLU A 83 -3.50 13.35 11.71
CA GLU A 83 -3.26 11.97 12.09
C GLU A 83 -2.28 11.88 13.27
N PRO A 84 -2.75 11.50 14.50
CA PRO A 84 -1.94 11.62 15.71
C PRO A 84 -0.69 10.75 15.68
N LYS A 85 -0.79 9.53 15.12
CA LYS A 85 0.32 8.58 15.08
C LYS A 85 1.40 8.97 14.07
N ILE A 86 1.03 9.59 12.97
CA ILE A 86 1.99 10.19 12.03
C ILE A 86 2.73 11.34 12.70
N ASN A 87 2.02 12.24 13.39
CA ASN A 87 2.65 13.36 14.11
C ASN A 87 3.58 12.87 15.21
N ALA A 88 3.16 11.89 16.02
CA ALA A 88 4.02 11.30 17.05
C ALA A 88 5.26 10.61 16.46
N THR A 89 5.14 10.00 15.29
CA THR A 89 6.26 9.38 14.57
C THR A 89 7.21 10.42 14.02
N LEU A 90 6.70 11.54 13.47
CA LEU A 90 7.51 12.65 12.99
C LEU A 90 8.35 13.30 14.10
N GLU A 91 7.82 13.40 15.31
CA GLU A 91 8.57 13.90 16.49
C GLU A 91 9.75 12.99 16.87
N LYS A 92 9.69 11.70 16.54
CA LYS A 92 10.78 10.73 16.77
C LYS A 92 11.75 10.62 15.60
N ASP A 93 11.37 11.14 14.44
CA ASP A 93 12.20 11.14 13.25
C ASP A 93 13.25 12.25 13.32
N ILE A 94 14.51 11.87 13.21
CA ILE A 94 15.66 12.77 13.24
C ILE A 94 16.06 13.30 11.85
N THR A 95 15.36 12.85 10.82
CA THR A 95 15.66 13.19 9.43
C THR A 95 14.71 14.28 8.93
N HIS A 96 15.20 15.15 8.02
CA HIS A 96 14.43 16.29 7.50
C HIS A 96 14.41 16.37 5.98
N SER A 97 15.13 15.46 5.31
CA SER A 97 15.19 15.38 3.85
C SER A 97 15.25 13.93 3.37
N THR A 98 15.01 13.74 2.07
CA THR A 98 15.14 12.42 1.42
C THR A 98 16.56 11.88 1.54
N GLU A 99 17.57 12.73 1.38
CA GLU A 99 18.98 12.34 1.46
C GLU A 99 19.35 11.88 2.86
N GLU A 100 18.97 12.63 3.89
CA GLU A 100 19.22 12.23 5.29
C GLU A 100 18.53 10.93 5.63
N ALA A 101 17.29 10.75 5.18
CA ALA A 101 16.52 9.54 5.39
C ALA A 101 17.16 8.32 4.71
N LEU A 102 17.65 8.47 3.48
CA LEU A 102 18.39 7.42 2.77
C LEU A 102 19.65 7.00 3.54
N LEU A 103 20.42 7.96 4.03
CA LEU A 103 21.63 7.70 4.82
C LEU A 103 21.30 6.98 6.14
N GLU A 104 20.23 7.39 6.82
CA GLU A 104 19.81 6.75 8.07
C GLU A 104 19.31 5.32 7.84
N CYS A 105 18.51 5.09 6.79
CA CYS A 105 18.11 3.75 6.38
C CYS A 105 19.32 2.84 6.13
N TYR A 106 20.31 3.35 5.41
CA TYR A 106 21.53 2.58 5.09
C TYR A 106 22.34 2.23 6.35
N ARG A 107 22.50 3.17 7.28
CA ARG A 107 23.18 2.92 8.58
C ARG A 107 22.50 1.81 9.38
N LYS A 108 21.18 1.72 9.32
CA LYS A 108 20.42 0.64 10.00
C LYS A 108 20.54 -0.70 9.30
N LEU A 109 20.61 -0.69 7.96
CA LEU A 109 20.68 -1.89 7.14
C LEU A 109 22.11 -2.47 7.07
N ARG A 110 23.12 -1.58 7.05
CA ARG A 110 24.55 -1.95 6.94
C ARG A 110 25.40 -1.22 7.97
N PRO A 111 25.34 -1.63 9.24
CA PRO A 111 26.18 -1.03 10.28
C PRO A 111 27.67 -1.22 9.95
N GLY A 112 28.43 -0.12 10.04
CA GLY A 112 29.89 -0.15 9.83
C GLY A 112 30.36 0.23 8.42
N GLU A 113 29.47 0.35 7.46
CA GLU A 113 29.80 0.88 6.13
C GLU A 113 29.49 2.40 6.07
N PRO A 114 30.40 3.24 5.52
CA PRO A 114 30.12 4.66 5.36
C PRO A 114 29.02 4.86 4.31
N PRO A 115 27.90 5.52 4.68
CA PRO A 115 26.77 5.70 3.77
C PRO A 115 27.05 6.82 2.77
N THR A 116 26.66 6.62 1.51
CA THR A 116 26.48 7.68 0.51
C THR A 116 25.02 7.68 0.02
N VAL A 117 24.54 8.80 -0.49
CA VAL A 117 23.16 8.87 -1.01
C VAL A 117 22.93 7.89 -2.15
N GLU A 118 23.91 7.76 -3.05
CA GLU A 118 23.81 6.85 -4.20
C GLU A 118 23.82 5.39 -3.77
N SER A 119 24.73 4.98 -2.87
CA SER A 119 24.78 3.62 -2.37
C SER A 119 23.52 3.25 -1.57
N SER A 120 22.99 4.18 -0.81
CA SER A 120 21.76 4.02 -0.03
C SER A 120 20.54 3.81 -0.93
N ARG A 121 20.39 4.66 -1.95
CA ARG A 121 19.32 4.55 -2.95
C ARG A 121 19.40 3.25 -3.74
N SER A 122 20.62 2.92 -4.22
CA SER A 122 20.87 1.69 -4.93
C SER A 122 20.54 0.46 -4.08
N HIS A 123 20.88 0.50 -2.78
CA HIS A 123 20.61 -0.62 -1.87
C HIS A 123 19.10 -0.83 -1.64
N ILE A 124 18.34 0.24 -1.41
CA ILE A 124 16.86 0.16 -1.27
C ILE A 124 16.24 -0.37 -2.57
N ASN A 125 16.68 0.13 -3.72
CA ASN A 125 16.20 -0.35 -5.01
C ASN A 125 16.47 -1.84 -5.23
N LEU A 126 17.66 -2.32 -4.86
CA LEU A 126 18.00 -3.74 -4.95
C LEU A 126 17.19 -4.62 -3.99
N LEU A 127 16.82 -4.10 -2.81
CA LEU A 127 16.04 -4.85 -1.83
C LEU A 127 14.57 -5.05 -2.24
N PHE A 128 13.94 -4.01 -2.81
CA PHE A 128 12.50 -3.99 -3.00
C PHE A 128 12.03 -3.92 -4.46
N PHE A 129 12.81 -3.28 -5.33
CA PHE A 129 12.36 -2.91 -6.68
C PHE A 129 13.09 -3.65 -7.81
N ASP A 130 14.09 -4.48 -7.50
CA ASP A 130 14.78 -5.31 -8.50
C ASP A 130 14.08 -6.68 -8.64
N PRO A 131 13.48 -6.99 -9.81
CA PRO A 131 12.78 -8.27 -10.04
C PRO A 131 13.67 -9.51 -9.89
N ARG A 132 14.98 -9.36 -9.98
CA ARG A 132 15.94 -10.45 -9.78
C ARG A 132 16.10 -10.84 -8.31
N ARG A 133 15.84 -9.89 -7.40
CA ARG A 133 16.02 -10.08 -5.96
C ARG A 133 14.69 -10.14 -5.19
N TYR A 134 13.68 -9.46 -5.68
CA TYR A 134 12.36 -9.40 -5.05
C TYR A 134 11.29 -9.93 -5.98
N ASP A 135 10.46 -10.82 -5.50
CA ASP A 135 9.35 -11.40 -6.26
C ASP A 135 8.17 -11.70 -5.34
N LEU A 136 7.05 -11.05 -5.58
CA LEU A 136 5.78 -11.34 -4.88
C LEU A 136 5.14 -12.64 -5.35
N ALA A 137 5.53 -13.15 -6.50
CA ALA A 137 4.79 -14.11 -7.30
C ALA A 137 3.35 -13.60 -7.63
N ARG A 138 2.65 -14.29 -8.52
CA ARG A 138 1.28 -13.93 -8.91
C ARG A 138 0.32 -13.90 -7.71
N PHE A 139 0.41 -14.89 -6.86
CA PHE A 139 -0.47 -15.01 -5.70
C PHE A 139 -0.26 -13.89 -4.67
N GLY A 140 1.00 -13.48 -4.43
CA GLY A 140 1.30 -12.36 -3.54
C GLY A 140 0.77 -11.03 -4.07
N ARG A 141 0.94 -10.78 -5.38
CA ARG A 141 0.38 -9.60 -6.04
C ARG A 141 -1.15 -9.58 -5.95
N PHE A 142 -1.80 -10.69 -6.23
CA PHE A 142 -3.25 -10.83 -6.10
C PHE A 142 -3.72 -10.50 -4.67
N LYS A 143 -3.13 -11.12 -3.65
CA LYS A 143 -3.48 -10.85 -2.26
C LYS A 143 -3.27 -9.39 -1.86
N MET A 144 -2.14 -8.82 -2.25
CA MET A 144 -1.81 -7.43 -1.94
C MET A 144 -2.81 -6.46 -2.59
N ASN A 145 -3.09 -6.61 -3.87
CA ASN A 145 -4.05 -5.77 -4.57
C ASN A 145 -5.47 -5.87 -4.00
N ASN A 146 -5.90 -7.07 -3.61
CA ASN A 146 -7.21 -7.27 -2.98
C ASN A 146 -7.29 -6.69 -1.56
N LYS A 147 -6.19 -6.73 -0.80
CA LYS A 147 -6.15 -6.17 0.55
C LYS A 147 -6.12 -4.65 0.51
N LEU A 148 -5.33 -4.06 -0.38
CA LEU A 148 -5.11 -2.62 -0.47
C LEU A 148 -6.09 -1.88 -1.38
N CYS A 149 -7.09 -2.56 -1.97
CA CYS A 149 -8.10 -1.90 -2.82
C CYS A 149 -8.95 -0.91 -2.03
N LEU A 150 -9.46 0.10 -2.73
CA LEU A 150 -10.20 1.20 -2.13
C LEU A 150 -11.60 0.78 -1.68
N PHE A 151 -12.35 0.09 -2.56
CA PHE A 151 -13.78 -0.16 -2.37
C PHE A 151 -14.13 -0.89 -1.07
N ARG A 152 -13.27 -1.81 -0.61
CA ARG A 152 -13.50 -2.57 0.63
C ARG A 152 -13.39 -1.72 1.89
N ARG A 153 -12.71 -0.57 1.80
CA ARG A 153 -12.42 0.30 2.94
C ARG A 153 -13.31 1.52 3.03
N ILE A 154 -13.89 1.97 1.92
CA ILE A 154 -14.77 3.15 1.89
C ILE A 154 -16.25 2.82 1.96
N ALA A 155 -16.65 1.59 1.65
CA ALA A 155 -18.05 1.16 1.71
C ALA A 155 -18.62 1.31 3.13
N GLY A 156 -19.80 1.91 3.23
CA GLY A 156 -20.52 2.16 4.50
C GLY A 156 -20.17 3.48 5.18
N TYR A 157 -19.13 4.19 4.76
CA TYR A 157 -18.77 5.51 5.29
C TYR A 157 -19.39 6.65 4.47
N LYS A 158 -19.48 7.85 5.07
CA LYS A 158 -19.82 9.07 4.36
C LYS A 158 -18.55 9.70 3.80
N THR A 159 -18.61 10.25 2.58
CA THR A 159 -17.48 11.00 2.03
C THR A 159 -17.42 12.42 2.61
N ALA A 160 -16.20 12.89 2.90
CA ALA A 160 -15.98 14.25 3.40
C ALA A 160 -15.90 15.29 2.28
N GLU A 161 -15.77 14.85 1.04
CA GLU A 161 -15.62 15.68 -0.15
C GLU A 161 -16.29 15.06 -1.36
N ASP A 162 -16.48 15.83 -2.42
CA ASP A 162 -16.99 15.31 -3.69
C ASP A 162 -15.99 14.32 -4.30
N ILE A 163 -16.49 13.20 -4.78
CA ILE A 163 -15.68 12.17 -5.45
C ILE A 163 -15.92 12.28 -6.95
N ILE A 164 -14.85 12.58 -7.69
CA ILE A 164 -14.88 12.85 -9.13
C ILE A 164 -14.06 11.78 -9.87
N ALA A 165 -14.61 11.27 -10.96
CA ALA A 165 -13.93 10.31 -11.81
C ALA A 165 -12.73 10.98 -12.52
N PRO A 166 -11.51 10.44 -12.40
CA PRO A 166 -10.29 11.12 -12.87
C PRO A 166 -10.16 11.20 -14.40
N LEU A 167 -10.88 10.36 -15.16
CA LEU A 167 -10.83 10.39 -16.62
C LEU A 167 -11.96 11.22 -17.24
N THR A 168 -13.16 11.21 -16.65
CA THR A 168 -14.35 11.82 -17.23
C THR A 168 -14.73 13.14 -16.56
N GLY A 169 -14.26 13.39 -15.34
CA GLY A 169 -14.70 14.54 -14.52
C GLY A 169 -16.11 14.42 -13.97
N GLU A 170 -16.75 13.24 -14.10
CA GLU A 170 -18.07 12.98 -13.59
C GLU A 170 -18.11 12.91 -12.07
N LEU A 171 -19.13 13.50 -11.46
CA LEU A 171 -19.39 13.39 -10.02
C LEU A 171 -19.94 11.98 -9.71
N LEU A 172 -19.16 11.19 -8.96
CA LEU A 172 -19.53 9.84 -8.54
C LEU A 172 -20.31 9.84 -7.22
N ALA A 173 -19.90 10.67 -6.28
CA ALA A 173 -20.58 10.85 -5.00
C ALA A 173 -20.41 12.29 -4.50
N ALA A 174 -21.46 12.88 -3.97
CA ALA A 174 -21.43 14.21 -3.40
C ALA A 174 -20.95 14.20 -1.94
N LYS A 175 -20.33 15.29 -1.51
CA LYS A 175 -19.93 15.49 -0.11
C LYS A 175 -21.05 15.16 0.86
N GLY A 176 -20.75 14.35 1.88
CA GLY A 176 -21.71 13.90 2.90
C GLY A 176 -22.55 12.69 2.50
N GLU A 177 -22.50 12.25 1.25
CA GLU A 177 -23.19 11.04 0.79
C GLU A 177 -22.59 9.79 1.43
N ARG A 178 -23.45 8.84 1.81
CA ARG A 178 -23.01 7.51 2.30
C ARG A 178 -22.71 6.62 1.11
N ILE A 179 -21.51 6.07 1.08
CA ILE A 179 -21.02 5.20 0.01
C ILE A 179 -21.57 3.79 0.23
N SER A 180 -22.47 3.32 -0.65
CA SER A 180 -22.91 1.92 -0.68
C SER A 180 -21.77 1.01 -1.20
N HIS A 181 -21.95 -0.31 -1.09
CA HIS A 181 -20.95 -1.23 -1.64
C HIS A 181 -20.83 -1.10 -3.16
N GLU A 182 -21.96 -1.02 -3.86
CA GLU A 182 -22.01 -0.83 -5.32
C GLU A 182 -21.33 0.47 -5.73
N LYS A 183 -21.64 1.57 -5.00
CA LYS A 183 -21.00 2.86 -5.25
C LYS A 183 -19.50 2.83 -4.97
N ALA A 184 -19.05 2.12 -3.96
CA ALA A 184 -17.63 1.96 -3.68
C ALA A 184 -16.91 1.22 -4.81
N VAL A 185 -17.49 0.17 -5.37
CA VAL A 185 -16.97 -0.55 -6.54
C VAL A 185 -16.95 0.35 -7.78
N GLU A 186 -17.99 1.15 -8.01
CA GLU A 186 -18.04 2.12 -9.11
C GLU A 186 -16.90 3.15 -8.98
N ILE A 187 -16.68 3.71 -7.80
CA ILE A 187 -15.60 4.67 -7.51
C ILE A 187 -14.22 4.03 -7.78
N ASP A 188 -13.98 2.83 -7.29
CA ASP A 188 -12.73 2.10 -7.50
C ASP A 188 -12.49 1.79 -8.98
N ASN A 189 -13.53 1.34 -9.70
CA ASN A 189 -13.47 1.03 -11.13
C ASN A 189 -13.35 2.27 -12.02
N ALA A 190 -13.71 3.45 -11.52
CA ALA A 190 -13.48 4.71 -12.24
C ALA A 190 -12.02 5.19 -12.18
N GLY A 191 -11.16 4.54 -11.40
CA GLY A 191 -9.76 4.90 -11.24
C GLY A 191 -9.47 5.83 -10.08
N VAL A 192 -10.45 6.10 -9.21
CA VAL A 192 -10.23 6.85 -7.98
C VAL A 192 -9.37 6.03 -7.04
N SER A 193 -8.25 6.60 -6.60
CA SER A 193 -7.32 5.92 -5.69
C SER A 193 -7.35 6.47 -4.26
N ARG A 194 -7.97 7.63 -4.04
CA ARG A 194 -7.95 8.36 -2.76
C ARG A 194 -9.32 8.94 -2.45
N VAL A 195 -9.81 8.71 -1.24
CA VAL A 195 -11.09 9.22 -0.74
C VAL A 195 -10.92 9.62 0.72
N THR A 196 -11.45 10.78 1.11
CA THR A 196 -11.55 11.17 2.53
C THR A 196 -12.92 10.77 3.06
N VAL A 197 -12.94 9.90 4.07
CA VAL A 197 -14.17 9.42 4.70
C VAL A 197 -14.37 10.02 6.08
N ILE A 198 -15.63 10.14 6.49
CA ILE A 198 -16.03 10.60 7.82
C ILE A 198 -16.24 9.38 8.70
N VAL A 199 -15.46 9.27 9.79
CA VAL A 199 -15.60 8.22 10.80
C VAL A 199 -16.31 8.79 12.01
N GLU A 200 -17.51 8.27 12.27
CA GLU A 200 -18.32 8.63 13.44
C GLU A 200 -17.82 7.85 14.66
N ARG A 201 -17.58 8.55 15.77
CA ARG A 201 -17.13 7.96 17.04
C ARG A 201 -18.20 8.17 18.11
N LYS A 202 -18.51 7.15 18.89
CA LYS A 202 -19.45 7.29 20.01
C LYS A 202 -18.92 8.27 21.06
N GLY A 203 -19.65 9.38 21.27
CA GLY A 203 -19.31 10.38 22.30
C GLY A 203 -18.11 11.28 21.99
N GLN A 204 -17.66 11.30 20.75
CA GLN A 204 -16.58 12.17 20.26
C GLN A 204 -16.99 12.80 18.93
N ASP A 205 -16.36 13.90 18.56
CA ASP A 205 -16.56 14.51 17.27
C ASP A 205 -16.12 13.56 16.15
N PRO A 206 -16.84 13.55 15.00
CA PRO A 206 -16.45 12.78 13.84
C PRO A 206 -15.12 13.28 13.29
N ILE A 207 -14.33 12.37 12.75
CA ILE A 207 -13.03 12.69 12.14
C ILE A 207 -13.01 12.36 10.67
N ASN A 208 -12.23 13.12 9.93
CA ASN A 208 -11.94 12.86 8.53
C ASN A 208 -10.69 11.97 8.43
N VAL A 209 -10.82 10.83 7.77
CA VAL A 209 -9.72 9.89 7.55
C VAL A 209 -9.48 9.73 6.06
N ILE A 210 -8.23 9.90 5.65
CA ILE A 210 -7.82 9.70 4.28
C ILE A 210 -7.58 8.21 4.05
N VAL A 211 -8.26 7.67 3.05
CA VAL A 211 -8.12 6.28 2.60
C VAL A 211 -7.64 6.27 1.17
N PHE A 212 -6.53 5.62 0.90
CA PHE A 212 -6.04 5.45 -0.47
C PHE A 212 -5.56 4.02 -0.73
N SER A 213 -5.67 3.63 -2.00
CA SER A 213 -5.24 2.32 -2.50
C SER A 213 -3.80 2.38 -3.03
N ASN A 214 -3.31 1.23 -3.46
CA ASN A 214 -2.04 1.14 -4.19
C ASN A 214 -2.16 1.53 -5.67
N GLY A 215 -3.28 2.13 -6.09
CA GLY A 215 -3.49 2.57 -7.47
C GLY A 215 -3.77 1.44 -8.48
N CYS A 216 -3.97 0.20 -8.03
CA CYS A 216 -4.36 -0.90 -8.91
C CYS A 216 -5.88 -0.99 -9.01
N VAL A 217 -6.38 -1.12 -10.24
CA VAL A 217 -7.82 -1.14 -10.61
C VAL A 217 -8.13 -2.35 -11.47
N ASP A 218 -9.43 -2.63 -11.65
CA ASP A 218 -9.86 -3.60 -12.65
C ASP A 218 -9.71 -3.01 -14.05
N ALA A 219 -8.74 -3.52 -14.81
CA ALA A 219 -8.43 -3.02 -16.15
C ALA A 219 -9.60 -3.17 -17.12
N GLN A 220 -10.49 -4.16 -16.93
CA GLN A 220 -11.64 -4.39 -17.82
C GLN A 220 -12.57 -3.18 -17.88
N SER A 221 -12.62 -2.36 -16.84
CA SER A 221 -13.47 -1.15 -16.79
C SER A 221 -13.06 -0.07 -17.81
N PHE A 222 -11.88 -0.15 -18.38
CA PHE A 222 -11.29 0.88 -19.25
C PHE A 222 -11.18 0.49 -20.73
N PHE A 223 -11.42 -0.78 -21.06
CA PHE A 223 -11.24 -1.30 -22.41
C PHE A 223 -12.49 -1.99 -22.92
N SER A 224 -12.76 -1.87 -24.22
CA SER A 224 -13.92 -2.47 -24.89
C SER A 224 -13.75 -3.95 -25.27
N PHE A 225 -12.52 -4.48 -25.19
CA PHE A 225 -12.17 -5.86 -25.45
C PHE A 225 -11.82 -6.61 -24.17
N ASP A 226 -11.77 -7.94 -24.21
CA ASP A 226 -11.36 -8.75 -23.05
C ASP A 226 -9.86 -8.61 -22.80
N VAL A 227 -9.51 -7.92 -21.70
CA VAL A 227 -8.10 -7.68 -21.31
C VAL A 227 -7.35 -8.96 -20.94
N LYS A 228 -8.06 -10.05 -20.67
CA LYS A 228 -7.45 -11.36 -20.39
C LYS A 228 -6.72 -11.94 -21.59
N GLU A 229 -7.17 -11.61 -22.82
CA GLU A 229 -6.47 -11.96 -24.05
C GLU A 229 -5.05 -11.38 -24.11
N CYS A 230 -4.83 -10.24 -23.44
CA CYS A 230 -3.52 -9.59 -23.31
C CYS A 230 -2.73 -10.07 -22.08
N GLY A 231 -3.20 -11.10 -21.38
CA GLY A 231 -2.56 -11.63 -20.17
C GLY A 231 -2.88 -10.88 -18.89
N ILE A 232 -3.76 -9.86 -18.91
CA ILE A 232 -4.13 -9.07 -17.74
C ILE A 232 -5.22 -9.82 -16.95
N ASN A 233 -4.81 -10.64 -16.01
CA ASN A 233 -5.70 -11.47 -15.19
C ASN A 233 -5.83 -10.98 -13.74
N GLU A 234 -5.19 -9.89 -13.40
CA GLU A 234 -5.13 -9.28 -12.07
C GLU A 234 -5.45 -7.79 -12.16
N ARG A 235 -5.68 -7.17 -11.02
CA ARG A 235 -5.78 -5.71 -10.95
C ARG A 235 -4.45 -5.07 -11.42
N ALA A 236 -4.56 -4.07 -12.28
CA ALA A 236 -3.42 -3.44 -12.93
C ALA A 236 -3.27 -1.97 -12.51
N SER A 237 -2.08 -1.42 -12.66
CA SER A 237 -1.78 -0.02 -12.33
C SER A 237 -2.61 0.93 -13.19
N PHE A 238 -3.44 1.77 -12.56
CA PHE A 238 -4.22 2.80 -13.22
C PHE A 238 -3.35 3.84 -13.93
N ALA A 239 -2.21 4.19 -13.35
CA ALA A 239 -1.28 5.14 -13.96
C ALA A 239 -0.74 4.62 -15.31
N GLU A 240 -0.45 3.33 -15.40
CA GLU A 240 -0.01 2.72 -16.66
C GLU A 240 -1.16 2.53 -17.66
N ILE A 241 -2.36 2.20 -17.18
CA ILE A 241 -3.58 2.14 -18.01
C ILE A 241 -3.84 3.52 -18.63
N ARG A 242 -3.78 4.60 -17.83
CA ARG A 242 -3.99 5.96 -18.31
C ARG A 242 -2.99 6.35 -19.41
N LYS A 243 -1.72 5.99 -19.26
CA LYS A 243 -0.72 6.24 -20.32
C LYS A 243 -1.09 5.54 -21.64
N ILE A 244 -1.64 4.33 -21.58
CA ILE A 244 -2.08 3.61 -22.78
C ILE A 244 -3.29 4.29 -23.41
N LEU A 245 -4.28 4.70 -22.60
CA LEU A 245 -5.47 5.41 -23.09
C LEU A 245 -5.13 6.79 -23.69
N ASP A 246 -4.17 7.49 -23.10
CA ASP A 246 -3.69 8.78 -23.63
C ASP A 246 -2.86 8.63 -24.91
N ALA A 247 -2.21 7.48 -25.11
CA ALA A 247 -1.37 7.22 -26.28
C ALA A 247 -2.18 6.87 -27.54
N THR A 248 -3.25 6.10 -27.41
CA THR A 248 -4.07 5.65 -28.55
C THR A 248 -5.48 5.29 -28.13
N SER A 249 -6.43 5.52 -29.05
CA SER A 249 -7.82 5.05 -28.95
C SER A 249 -8.11 3.80 -29.79
N ASP A 250 -7.13 3.33 -30.59
CA ASP A 250 -7.29 2.13 -31.40
C ASP A 250 -7.19 0.85 -30.54
N PRO A 251 -8.21 -0.02 -30.54
CA PRO A 251 -8.22 -1.23 -29.73
C PRO A 251 -7.06 -2.20 -30.00
N GLU A 252 -6.61 -2.31 -31.25
CA GLU A 252 -5.50 -3.23 -31.57
C GLU A 252 -4.15 -2.70 -31.05
N GLU A 253 -3.89 -1.39 -31.20
CA GLU A 253 -2.72 -0.76 -30.61
C GLU A 253 -2.76 -0.81 -29.06
N GLN A 254 -3.94 -0.66 -28.46
CA GLN A 254 -4.11 -0.80 -27.02
C GLN A 254 -3.77 -2.22 -26.54
N LYS A 255 -4.18 -3.27 -27.26
CA LYS A 255 -3.81 -4.66 -26.97
C LYS A 255 -2.30 -4.89 -27.02
N GLU A 256 -1.64 -4.36 -28.05
CA GLU A 256 -0.18 -4.44 -28.17
C GLU A 256 0.52 -3.75 -26.99
N LEU A 257 0.08 -2.54 -26.62
CA LEU A 257 0.64 -1.78 -25.52
C LEU A 257 0.40 -2.47 -24.17
N LEU A 258 -0.78 -3.07 -23.94
CA LEU A 258 -1.06 -3.87 -22.74
C LEU A 258 -0.11 -5.05 -22.63
N THR A 259 0.08 -5.79 -23.71
CA THR A 259 0.98 -6.96 -23.74
C THR A 259 2.43 -6.55 -23.52
N LYS A 260 2.88 -5.48 -24.18
CA LYS A 260 4.25 -4.96 -24.08
C LYS A 260 4.59 -4.42 -22.69
N ASN A 261 3.63 -3.78 -22.02
CA ASN A 261 3.82 -3.17 -20.71
C ASN A 261 3.29 -4.03 -19.56
N HIS A 262 3.08 -5.32 -19.77
CA HIS A 262 2.52 -6.24 -18.76
C HIS A 262 3.22 -6.14 -17.41
N ASP A 263 4.54 -6.14 -17.37
CA ASP A 263 5.32 -6.08 -16.12
C ASP A 263 5.22 -4.74 -15.37
N LYS A 264 4.83 -3.65 -16.07
CA LYS A 264 4.56 -2.35 -15.46
C LYS A 264 3.12 -2.26 -14.96
N LEU A 265 2.19 -2.90 -15.66
CA LEU A 265 0.78 -2.98 -15.29
C LEU A 265 0.59 -3.87 -14.05
N ILE A 266 1.22 -5.03 -14.05
CA ILE A 266 1.18 -6.01 -12.95
C ILE A 266 2.61 -6.26 -12.47
N SER A 267 3.09 -5.42 -11.57
CA SER A 267 4.46 -5.50 -11.07
C SER A 267 4.68 -6.78 -10.24
N ARG A 268 5.77 -7.47 -10.51
CA ARG A 268 6.24 -8.62 -9.70
C ARG A 268 6.93 -8.20 -8.42
N THR A 269 7.43 -6.98 -8.37
CA THR A 269 8.04 -6.39 -7.18
C THR A 269 7.01 -5.56 -6.43
N VAL A 270 7.29 -5.26 -5.17
CA VAL A 270 6.57 -4.22 -4.45
C VAL A 270 6.81 -2.86 -5.12
N THR A 271 5.82 -1.99 -5.06
CA THR A 271 5.92 -0.60 -5.55
C THR A 271 5.92 0.37 -4.39
N VAL A 272 6.32 1.61 -4.63
CA VAL A 272 6.24 2.69 -3.62
C VAL A 272 4.78 2.89 -3.19
N ASP A 273 3.84 2.81 -4.14
CA ASP A 273 2.41 2.93 -3.86
C ASP A 273 1.89 1.79 -2.97
N ASP A 274 2.40 0.57 -3.13
CA ASP A 274 2.07 -0.55 -2.24
C ASP A 274 2.52 -0.27 -0.81
N ILE A 275 3.72 0.28 -0.63
CA ILE A 275 4.27 0.61 0.69
C ILE A 275 3.45 1.72 1.34
N PHE A 276 3.15 2.80 0.63
CA PHE A 276 2.35 3.90 1.14
C PHE A 276 0.93 3.45 1.48
N ALA A 277 0.29 2.67 0.61
CA ALA A 277 -1.03 2.12 0.86
C ALA A 277 -1.05 1.15 2.05
N SER A 278 0.01 0.37 2.25
CA SER A 278 0.11 -0.53 3.41
C SER A 278 0.19 0.23 4.73
N VAL A 279 0.93 1.34 4.77
CA VAL A 279 0.97 2.23 5.94
C VAL A 279 -0.39 2.90 6.16
N ASN A 280 -1.04 3.38 5.10
CA ASN A 280 -2.38 3.95 5.19
C ASN A 280 -3.41 2.94 5.71
N TYR A 281 -3.31 1.68 5.30
CA TYR A 281 -4.18 0.62 5.83
C TYR A 281 -3.96 0.42 7.33
N LEU A 282 -2.72 0.44 7.79
CA LEU A 282 -2.39 0.34 9.21
C LEU A 282 -2.99 1.50 10.02
N LEU A 283 -2.90 2.74 9.50
CA LEU A 283 -3.55 3.91 10.08
C LEU A 283 -5.08 3.76 10.12
N GLY A 284 -5.66 3.24 9.05
CA GLY A 284 -7.10 2.99 8.97
C GLY A 284 -7.62 2.02 10.04
N LEU A 285 -6.84 1.01 10.40
CA LEU A 285 -7.21 0.05 11.45
C LEU A 285 -7.39 0.72 12.82
N ASP A 286 -6.61 1.74 13.14
CA ASP A 286 -6.78 2.54 14.36
C ASP A 286 -8.12 3.29 14.41
N HIS A 287 -8.68 3.58 13.26
CA HIS A 287 -9.99 4.23 13.09
C HIS A 287 -11.12 3.24 12.82
N GLY A 288 -10.86 1.95 12.87
CA GLY A 288 -11.84 0.91 12.58
C GLY A 288 -12.08 0.65 11.09
N ILE A 289 -11.25 1.19 10.21
CA ILE A 289 -11.32 0.98 8.78
C ILE A 289 -10.41 -0.19 8.38
N GLY A 290 -10.97 -1.22 7.77
CA GLY A 290 -10.25 -2.42 7.38
C GLY A 290 -10.39 -3.57 8.38
N THR A 291 -9.68 -4.65 8.14
CA THR A 291 -9.74 -5.88 8.93
C THR A 291 -8.36 -6.47 9.16
N THR A 292 -8.18 -7.10 10.32
CA THR A 292 -6.98 -7.89 10.62
C THR A 292 -7.10 -9.29 9.99
N ASP A 293 -5.96 -9.96 9.85
CA ASP A 293 -5.86 -11.28 9.24
C ASP A 293 -5.52 -12.32 10.30
N GLU A 294 -6.12 -13.50 10.17
CA GLU A 294 -5.72 -14.66 10.94
C GLU A 294 -4.56 -15.37 10.24
N ILE A 295 -3.37 -15.28 10.83
CA ILE A 295 -2.13 -15.79 10.22
C ILE A 295 -2.15 -17.31 10.09
N ASP A 296 -2.80 -18.01 11.00
CA ASP A 296 -2.86 -19.47 11.04
C ASP A 296 -3.96 -20.07 10.15
N HIS A 297 -4.82 -19.22 9.57
CA HIS A 297 -5.82 -19.68 8.61
C HIS A 297 -5.16 -20.29 7.37
N LEU A 298 -5.66 -21.45 6.92
CA LEU A 298 -5.10 -22.17 5.77
C LEU A 298 -5.06 -21.35 4.48
N GLY A 299 -5.96 -20.40 4.29
CA GLY A 299 -5.95 -19.45 3.18
C GLY A 299 -4.75 -18.50 3.18
N ASN A 300 -4.04 -18.34 4.31
CA ASN A 300 -2.86 -17.50 4.49
C ASN A 300 -1.56 -18.31 4.52
N ARG A 301 -1.63 -19.60 4.27
CA ARG A 301 -0.50 -20.51 4.20
C ARG A 301 -0.44 -21.21 2.85
N ARG A 302 0.74 -21.59 2.43
CA ARG A 302 0.96 -22.40 1.24
C ARG A 302 1.90 -23.55 1.54
N VAL A 303 1.79 -24.60 0.74
CA VAL A 303 2.74 -25.70 0.78
C VAL A 303 4.00 -25.30 0.02
N ARG A 304 5.14 -25.40 0.67
CA ARG A 304 6.44 -25.27 0.02
C ARG A 304 6.82 -26.65 -0.54
N SER A 305 6.87 -26.76 -1.87
CA SER A 305 7.51 -27.93 -2.50
C SER A 305 9.00 -27.91 -2.22
N VAL A 306 9.53 -29.02 -1.85
CA VAL A 306 10.97 -29.22 -1.66
C VAL A 306 11.60 -29.52 -3.00
#